data_075ede30b7851f5a2cd4401268e360f3
#
_entry.id   075ede30b7851f5a2cd4401268e360f3
#
_cell.length_a   1.000
_cell.length_b   1.000
_cell.length_c   1.000
_cell.angle_alpha   90.00
_cell.angle_beta   90.00
_cell.angle_gamma   90.00
#
_symmetry.space_group_name_H-M   'P 1'
#
loop_
_entity.id
_entity.type
_entity.pdbx_description
1 polymer ?
#
loop_
_entity_poly.entity_id
_entity_poly.type
_entity_poly.pdbx_seq_one_letter_code
_entity_poly.pdbx_strand_id
1 'polypeptide(L)'
;LQIVGTQGADVCIDTTGISEVIENAYQITHKDGKTILVGVPLSKISIYSLPLHFKKILKGSHGGSSIPDIEIPRYIRLIDKKKMSLKNLITNQFKLDNINDAIDLLRTGNSGRIIIKMD
;
A
#
# COMPACT_ATOMS: atom_id res chain seq x y z
N LEU A 1 19.74 4.98 4.75
CA LEU A 1 20.68 5.67 3.85
C LEU A 1 21.86 4.78 3.39
N GLN A 2 22.22 3.73 4.12
CA GLN A 2 23.29 2.81 3.68
C GLN A 2 23.01 2.16 2.31
N ILE A 3 21.72 1.91 1.98
CA ILE A 3 21.32 1.28 0.71
C ILE A 3 21.13 2.32 -0.39
N VAL A 4 20.46 3.43 -0.08
CA VAL A 4 20.07 4.47 -1.07
C VAL A 4 21.11 5.60 -1.21
N GLY A 5 22.20 5.54 -0.45
CA GLY A 5 23.23 6.56 -0.43
C GLY A 5 22.82 7.84 0.30
N THR A 6 23.71 8.82 0.31
CA THR A 6 23.52 10.10 1.04
C THR A 6 22.44 10.99 0.41
N GLN A 7 22.14 10.79 -0.86
CA GLN A 7 21.13 11.57 -1.59
C GLN A 7 19.69 11.15 -1.26
N GLY A 8 19.48 9.94 -0.72
CA GLY A 8 18.18 9.37 -0.45
C GLY A 8 17.55 8.68 -1.66
N ALA A 9 16.30 8.23 -1.53
CA ALA A 9 15.57 7.52 -2.56
C ALA A 9 14.80 8.49 -3.47
N ASP A 10 14.78 8.22 -4.77
CA ASP A 10 13.99 9.04 -5.73
C ASP A 10 12.48 8.90 -5.49
N VAL A 11 12.04 7.69 -5.08
CA VAL A 11 10.64 7.40 -4.77
C VAL A 11 10.56 6.55 -3.51
N CYS A 12 9.78 7.00 -2.53
CA CYS A 12 9.36 6.22 -1.37
C CYS A 12 7.86 5.99 -1.42
N ILE A 13 7.42 4.77 -1.14
CA ILE A 13 6.00 4.41 -1.10
C ILE A 13 5.69 3.86 0.29
N ASP A 14 4.80 4.54 1.02
CA ASP A 14 4.24 4.02 2.26
C ASP A 14 2.97 3.24 1.99
N THR A 15 2.89 2.03 2.50
CA THR A 15 1.70 1.17 2.45
C THR A 15 1.13 0.87 3.84
N THR A 16 1.74 1.41 4.88
CA THR A 16 1.42 1.09 6.28
C THR A 16 0.39 2.02 6.90
N GLY A 17 0.42 3.30 6.54
CA GLY A 17 -0.35 4.34 7.21
C GLY A 17 0.13 4.68 8.63
N ILE A 18 1.29 4.16 9.05
CA ILE A 18 1.89 4.46 10.36
C ILE A 18 2.62 5.79 10.26
N SER A 19 2.27 6.76 11.12
CA SER A 19 2.81 8.12 11.06
C SER A 19 4.34 8.17 11.05
N GLU A 20 4.98 7.43 11.95
CA GLU A 20 6.44 7.36 12.03
C GLU A 20 7.07 6.79 10.74
N VAL A 21 6.44 5.78 10.13
CA VAL A 21 6.91 5.20 8.86
C VAL A 21 6.78 6.21 7.72
N ILE A 22 5.68 6.95 7.67
CA ILE A 22 5.45 8.02 6.69
C ILE A 22 6.48 9.13 6.85
N GLU A 23 6.74 9.58 8.09
CA GLU A 23 7.73 10.62 8.40
C GLU A 23 9.14 10.19 7.99
N ASN A 24 9.52 8.95 8.32
CA ASN A 24 10.79 8.35 7.90
C ASN A 24 10.89 8.23 6.38
N ALA A 25 9.82 7.75 5.69
CA ALA A 25 9.78 7.67 4.24
C ALA A 25 9.98 9.05 3.60
N TYR A 26 9.30 10.07 4.13
CA TYR A 26 9.48 11.44 3.66
C TYR A 26 10.91 11.93 3.89
N GLN A 27 11.49 11.67 5.05
CA GLN A 27 12.85 12.12 5.40
C GLN A 27 13.91 11.50 4.48
N ILE A 28 13.83 10.18 4.21
CA ILE A 28 14.81 9.48 3.36
C ILE A 28 14.58 9.69 1.86
N THR A 29 13.48 10.30 1.46
CA THR A 29 13.24 10.67 0.05
C THR A 29 14.16 11.82 -0.34
N HIS A 30 14.78 11.69 -1.53
CA HIS A 30 15.62 12.73 -2.12
C HIS A 30 14.92 14.11 -2.15
N LYS A 31 15.70 15.19 -2.12
CA LYS A 31 15.16 16.57 -2.15
C LYS A 31 14.28 16.87 -3.37
N ASP A 32 14.50 16.20 -4.48
CA ASP A 32 13.72 16.31 -5.73
C ASP A 32 12.83 15.07 -5.94
N GLY A 33 12.72 14.18 -4.92
CA GLY A 33 12.03 12.91 -5.00
C GLY A 33 10.55 12.98 -4.62
N LYS A 34 9.91 11.81 -4.60
CA LYS A 34 8.47 11.65 -4.34
C LYS A 34 8.22 10.69 -3.20
N THR A 35 7.42 11.10 -2.21
CA THR A 35 6.85 10.23 -1.20
C THR A 35 5.38 10.02 -1.50
N ILE A 36 4.97 8.76 -1.73
CA ILE A 36 3.60 8.39 -2.08
C ILE A 36 2.97 7.64 -0.91
N LEU A 37 1.84 8.13 -0.43
CA LEU A 37 1.09 7.54 0.68
C LEU A 37 -0.05 6.70 0.12
N VAL A 38 0.10 5.38 0.19
CA VAL A 38 -0.94 4.38 -0.13
C VAL A 38 -1.64 3.93 1.15
N GLY A 39 -0.88 3.77 2.24
CA GLY A 39 -1.42 3.55 3.57
C GLY A 39 -2.22 4.76 4.05
N VAL A 40 -3.36 4.50 4.72
CA VAL A 40 -4.22 5.58 5.26
C VAL A 40 -3.81 5.85 6.70
N PRO A 41 -3.27 7.04 7.02
CA PRO A 41 -2.84 7.34 8.37
C PRO A 41 -4.04 7.53 9.31
N LEU A 42 -3.97 6.93 10.48
CA LEU A 42 -4.94 7.10 11.56
C LEU A 42 -4.60 8.27 12.49
N SER A 43 -3.39 8.80 12.38
CA SER A 43 -2.87 9.89 13.22
C SER A 43 -2.23 10.97 12.36
N LYS A 44 -2.03 12.14 12.95
CA LYS A 44 -1.34 13.26 12.29
C LYS A 44 0.13 12.89 12.06
N ILE A 45 0.69 13.37 10.94
CA ILE A 45 2.11 13.30 10.64
C ILE A 45 2.77 14.65 10.89
N SER A 46 4.04 14.64 11.30
CA SER A 46 4.87 15.83 11.50
C SER A 46 6.02 15.81 10.50
N ILE A 47 6.04 16.75 9.58
CA ILE A 47 7.07 16.83 8.54
C ILE A 47 7.63 18.25 8.44
N TYR A 48 8.91 18.34 8.05
CA TYR A 48 9.49 19.60 7.65
C TYR A 48 9.09 19.96 6.22
N SER A 49 8.24 20.97 6.08
CA SER A 49 7.56 21.26 4.80
C SER A 49 8.40 22.03 3.79
N LEU A 50 9.52 22.68 4.21
CA LEU A 50 10.30 23.54 3.31
C LEU A 50 10.70 22.86 1.98
N PRO A 51 11.12 21.57 1.93
CA PRO A 51 11.45 20.91 0.68
C PRO A 51 10.29 20.84 -0.33
N LEU A 52 9.03 20.87 0.14
CA LEU A 52 7.83 20.85 -0.73
C LEU A 52 7.67 22.14 -1.53
N HIS A 53 8.27 23.26 -1.07
CA HIS A 53 8.28 24.54 -1.79
C HIS A 53 9.21 24.54 -3.00
N PHE A 54 10.00 23.50 -3.17
CA PHE A 54 10.91 23.33 -4.30
C PHE A 54 10.44 22.18 -5.19
N LYS A 55 11.08 21.01 -5.12
CA LYS A 55 10.77 19.91 -6.03
C LYS A 55 10.30 18.64 -5.33
N LYS A 56 10.49 18.54 -4.01
CA LYS A 56 10.05 17.37 -3.25
C LYS A 56 8.54 17.26 -3.28
N ILE A 57 8.03 16.04 -3.51
CA ILE A 57 6.59 15.76 -3.62
C ILE A 57 6.18 14.85 -2.48
N LEU A 58 5.11 15.22 -1.78
CA LEU A 58 4.35 14.35 -0.89
C LEU A 58 2.93 14.25 -1.43
N LYS A 59 2.47 13.03 -1.76
CA LYS A 59 1.17 12.82 -2.41
C LYS A 59 0.47 11.58 -1.87
N GLY A 60 -0.80 11.70 -1.53
CA GLY A 60 -1.68 10.57 -1.28
C GLY A 60 -2.03 9.84 -2.58
N SER A 61 -2.25 8.53 -2.48
CA SER A 61 -2.73 7.69 -3.59
C SER A 61 -4.04 7.04 -3.21
N HIS A 62 -5.12 7.48 -3.84
CA HIS A 62 -6.44 6.85 -3.70
C HIS A 62 -6.61 5.80 -4.80
N GLY A 63 -6.28 4.53 -4.46
CA GLY A 63 -6.37 3.41 -5.41
C GLY A 63 -5.57 3.61 -6.71
N GLY A 64 -4.45 4.36 -6.66
CA GLY A 64 -3.66 4.69 -7.85
C GLY A 64 -4.36 5.62 -8.84
N SER A 65 -5.42 6.32 -8.42
CA SER A 65 -6.31 7.11 -9.29
C SER A 65 -6.99 6.25 -10.37
N SER A 66 -7.21 4.96 -10.08
CA SER A 66 -7.86 4.03 -11.02
C SER A 66 -9.33 4.37 -11.22
N ILE A 67 -9.81 4.11 -12.44
CA ILE A 67 -11.22 4.20 -12.81
C ILE A 67 -11.75 2.77 -12.90
N PRO A 68 -12.60 2.30 -11.93
CA PRO A 68 -12.98 0.89 -11.83
C PRO A 68 -13.58 0.32 -13.11
N ASP A 69 -14.45 1.09 -13.78
CA ASP A 69 -15.14 0.67 -15.01
C ASP A 69 -14.17 0.42 -16.18
N ILE A 70 -12.98 1.02 -16.15
CA ILE A 70 -11.95 0.83 -17.16
C ILE A 70 -10.97 -0.27 -16.71
N GLU A 71 -10.52 -0.21 -15.45
CA GLU A 71 -9.42 -1.05 -14.98
C GLU A 71 -9.89 -2.49 -14.68
N ILE A 72 -11.10 -2.69 -14.13
CA ILE A 72 -11.60 -4.04 -13.82
C ILE A 72 -11.71 -4.89 -15.09
N PRO A 73 -12.34 -4.44 -16.18
CA PRO A 73 -12.35 -5.20 -17.45
C PRO A 73 -10.96 -5.46 -18.01
N ARG A 74 -10.02 -4.54 -17.80
CA ARG A 74 -8.62 -4.71 -18.22
C ARG A 74 -7.94 -5.84 -17.45
N TYR A 75 -8.10 -5.90 -16.11
CA TYR A 75 -7.55 -6.97 -15.29
C TYR A 75 -8.18 -8.32 -15.61
N ILE A 76 -9.49 -8.39 -15.84
CA ILE A 76 -10.17 -9.62 -16.28
C ILE A 76 -9.54 -10.15 -17.55
N ARG A 77 -9.36 -9.29 -18.57
CA ARG A 77 -8.70 -9.69 -19.82
C ARG A 77 -7.26 -10.21 -19.63
N LEU A 78 -6.51 -9.65 -18.66
CA LEU A 78 -5.16 -10.14 -18.34
C LEU A 78 -5.20 -11.52 -17.68
N ILE A 79 -6.20 -11.78 -16.83
CA ILE A 79 -6.41 -13.08 -16.18
C ILE A 79 -6.79 -14.13 -17.23
N ASP A 80 -7.75 -13.83 -18.10
CA ASP A 80 -8.21 -14.72 -19.19
C ASP A 80 -7.06 -15.10 -20.13
N LYS A 81 -6.20 -14.15 -20.44
CA LYS A 81 -4.99 -14.37 -21.25
C LYS A 81 -3.83 -15.01 -20.48
N LYS A 82 -4.04 -15.44 -19.22
CA LYS A 82 -3.02 -16.02 -18.33
C LYS A 82 -1.77 -15.12 -18.13
N LYS A 83 -1.91 -13.81 -18.34
CA LYS A 83 -0.84 -12.83 -18.11
C LYS A 83 -0.85 -12.27 -16.69
N MET A 84 -1.89 -12.53 -15.92
CA MET A 84 -2.04 -12.19 -14.50
C MET A 84 -2.74 -13.33 -13.76
N SER A 85 -2.36 -13.55 -12.50
CA SER A 85 -2.99 -14.54 -11.63
C SER A 85 -3.23 -13.93 -10.26
N LEU A 86 -4.43 -14.16 -9.70
CA LEU A 86 -4.80 -13.75 -8.35
C LEU A 86 -4.72 -14.92 -7.33
N LYS A 87 -4.36 -16.14 -7.79
CA LYS A 87 -4.38 -17.35 -6.95
C LYS A 87 -3.58 -17.21 -5.66
N ASN A 88 -2.42 -16.57 -5.73
CA ASN A 88 -1.52 -16.42 -4.58
C ASN A 88 -1.93 -15.28 -3.62
N LEU A 89 -2.96 -14.50 -3.95
CA LEU A 89 -3.45 -13.46 -3.06
C LEU A 89 -4.34 -14.03 -1.95
N ILE A 90 -5.03 -15.15 -2.23
CA ILE A 90 -5.89 -15.83 -1.26
C ILE A 90 -5.04 -16.80 -0.46
N THR A 91 -4.84 -16.50 0.81
CA THR A 91 -4.00 -17.33 1.69
C THR A 91 -4.81 -18.27 2.56
N ASN A 92 -6.03 -17.89 2.95
CA ASN A 92 -6.85 -18.63 3.90
C ASN A 92 -8.34 -18.57 3.53
N GLN A 93 -9.08 -19.60 3.91
CA GLN A 93 -10.53 -19.67 3.75
C GLN A 93 -11.15 -20.19 5.03
N PHE A 94 -12.21 -19.54 5.49
CA PHE A 94 -12.98 -19.94 6.67
C PHE A 94 -14.47 -20.05 6.33
N LYS A 95 -15.22 -20.82 7.09
CA LYS A 95 -16.69 -20.75 7.10
C LYS A 95 -17.14 -19.55 7.94
N LEU A 96 -18.39 -19.12 7.75
CA LEU A 96 -18.95 -18.01 8.51
C LEU A 96 -18.92 -18.25 10.03
N ASP A 97 -19.16 -19.47 10.46
CA ASP A 97 -19.12 -19.85 11.88
C ASP A 97 -17.76 -19.61 12.54
N ASN A 98 -16.69 -19.61 11.75
CA ASN A 98 -15.31 -19.40 12.19
C ASN A 98 -14.79 -17.99 11.87
N ILE A 99 -15.68 -17.01 11.73
CA ILE A 99 -15.30 -15.64 11.37
C ILE A 99 -14.36 -14.99 12.38
N ASN A 100 -14.50 -15.32 13.66
CA ASN A 100 -13.64 -14.77 14.71
C ASN A 100 -12.19 -15.26 14.55
N ASP A 101 -11.99 -16.54 14.22
CA ASP A 101 -10.65 -17.08 13.94
C ASP A 101 -10.01 -16.41 12.72
N ALA A 102 -10.82 -16.11 11.71
CA ALA A 102 -10.37 -15.38 10.53
C ALA A 102 -9.93 -13.96 10.87
N ILE A 103 -10.68 -13.26 11.73
CA ILE A 103 -10.36 -11.91 12.20
C ILE A 103 -9.08 -11.94 13.05
N ASP A 104 -8.94 -12.91 13.93
CA ASP A 104 -7.75 -13.04 14.77
C ASP A 104 -6.50 -13.33 13.93
N LEU A 105 -6.60 -14.21 12.93
CA LEU A 105 -5.51 -14.42 11.98
C LEU A 105 -5.15 -13.14 11.22
N LEU A 106 -6.15 -12.36 10.77
CA LEU A 106 -5.91 -11.09 10.08
C LEU A 106 -5.14 -10.10 10.97
N ARG A 107 -5.48 -10.04 12.26
CA ARG A 107 -4.81 -9.16 13.24
C ARG A 107 -3.33 -9.51 13.44
N THR A 108 -2.92 -10.75 13.20
CA THR A 108 -1.52 -11.14 13.32
C THR A 108 -0.62 -10.53 12.23
N GLY A 109 -1.21 -10.03 11.12
CA GLY A 109 -0.47 -9.56 9.95
C GLY A 109 0.19 -10.68 9.12
N ASN A 110 0.00 -11.95 9.48
CA ASN A 110 0.62 -13.11 8.82
C ASN A 110 -0.29 -13.74 7.74
N SER A 111 -1.25 -13.00 7.24
CA SER A 111 -2.16 -13.47 6.19
C SER A 111 -2.22 -12.48 5.04
N GLY A 112 -2.45 -13.01 3.83
CA GLY A 112 -2.84 -12.19 2.69
C GLY A 112 -4.36 -11.99 2.67
N ARG A 113 -5.00 -12.33 1.56
CA ARG A 113 -6.47 -12.21 1.45
C ARG A 113 -7.15 -13.42 2.11
N ILE A 114 -7.98 -13.17 3.13
CA ILE A 114 -8.84 -14.17 3.77
C ILE A 114 -10.22 -14.12 3.12
N ILE A 115 -10.78 -15.29 2.78
CA ILE A 115 -12.13 -15.43 2.24
C ILE A 115 -13.01 -16.13 3.26
N ILE A 116 -14.21 -15.61 3.47
CA ILE A 116 -15.28 -16.26 4.24
C ILE A 116 -16.25 -16.91 3.25
N LYS A 117 -16.44 -18.23 3.39
CA LYS A 117 -17.47 -18.98 2.65
C LYS A 117 -18.78 -18.90 3.40
N MET A 118 -19.85 -18.59 2.68
CA MET A 118 -21.19 -18.40 3.24
C MET A 118 -22.01 -19.71 3.28
N ASP A 119 -21.46 -20.81 2.77
CA ASP A 119 -22.05 -22.17 2.74
C ASP A 119 -21.33 -23.14 3.66
#